data_2ad901e31793ea7b4473248b97731f32
#
_entry.id   2ad901e31793ea7b4473248b97731f32
#
_cell.length_a   1.000
_cell.length_b   1.000
_cell.length_c   1.000
_cell.angle_alpha   90.00
_cell.angle_beta   90.00
_cell.angle_gamma   90.00
#
_symmetry.space_group_name_H-M   'P 1'
#
loop_
_entity.id
_entity.type
_entity.pdbx_description
1 polymer ?
#
loop_
_entity_poly.entity_id
_entity_poly.type
_entity_poly.pdbx_seq_one_letter_code
_entity_poly.pdbx_strand_id
1 'polypeptide(L)'
;MDEFAKLFIELVEACHAHERYRDLECINLIASEGLKSPAVREMLRLCMDLESRYSEGENDLQGRVKERYYQGQKYITVIENCAADLVKKLFNCNWTDIRVVSGTHANLATFKGISNVTKNRKMVVAPLSCGAHISHDYTGLAGQVLGLEIINLAYDVEELNIDVDKSSEIIRAARPGLVTLGASLFLFPHPVKELKSVVEDVGAYLVYDGAHVLGLIAGGAFQDPLREGADFVTASTHKTFPGPQGGLILANLTDERMEKAIKGVQHAVFPLSTSNVHLARLPAGEDLAKQTVRNAQAAGQYLYEHGIKVLGEKKGFTRSHQLAIDVREYGGGKKVAKDLEEANIIVNKNLLPYDDQNNRENPSGIRLGFQDVTRRGFRESDIEHLCDLMLSVIKGKRKPAEVREDVIALRKQFNTIKYGFNSIEEAMKYLEEAN
;
A
#
# COMPACT_ATOMS: atom_id res chain seq x y z
N MET A 1 31.30 26.32 18.79
CA MET A 1 29.98 25.67 18.72
C MET A 1 30.17 24.27 19.27
N ASP A 2 29.38 23.87 20.24
CA ASP A 2 29.47 22.52 20.81
C ASP A 2 29.05 21.45 19.81
N GLU A 3 29.34 20.21 20.11
CA GLU A 3 29.07 19.08 19.25
C GLU A 3 27.56 18.88 19.01
N PHE A 4 26.75 19.13 20.04
CA PHE A 4 25.28 19.04 19.95
C PHE A 4 24.72 20.07 18.94
N ALA A 5 25.19 21.32 18.99
CA ALA A 5 24.75 22.36 18.05
C ALA A 5 25.15 22.02 16.61
N LYS A 6 26.32 21.43 16.38
CA LYS A 6 26.73 20.96 15.04
C LYS A 6 25.80 19.85 14.51
N LEU A 7 25.53 18.82 15.31
CA LEU A 7 24.63 17.73 14.93
C LEU A 7 23.20 18.21 14.65
N PHE A 8 22.72 19.17 15.46
CA PHE A 8 21.38 19.74 15.23
C PHE A 8 21.29 20.51 13.90
N ILE A 9 22.32 21.33 13.59
CA ILE A 9 22.37 22.06 12.32
C ILE A 9 22.45 21.06 11.15
N GLU A 10 23.31 20.05 11.22
CA GLU A 10 23.43 19.00 10.20
C GLU A 10 22.09 18.30 9.95
N LEU A 11 21.35 17.95 11.03
CA LEU A 11 20.02 17.36 10.94
C LEU A 11 19.04 18.27 10.19
N VAL A 12 18.99 19.56 10.54
CA VAL A 12 18.08 20.52 9.89
C VAL A 12 18.44 20.71 8.42
N GLU A 13 19.74 20.88 8.12
CA GLU A 13 20.22 21.01 6.73
C GLU A 13 19.91 19.74 5.90
N ALA A 14 20.10 18.56 6.47
CA ALA A 14 19.74 17.29 5.82
C ALA A 14 18.23 17.19 5.54
N CYS A 15 17.36 17.61 6.46
CA CYS A 15 15.91 17.65 6.24
C CYS A 15 15.54 18.56 5.06
N HIS A 16 16.07 19.78 5.01
CA HIS A 16 15.83 20.71 3.90
C HIS A 16 16.39 20.20 2.57
N ALA A 17 17.60 19.62 2.60
CA ALA A 17 18.22 19.05 1.41
C ALA A 17 17.40 17.86 0.88
N HIS A 18 16.91 16.97 1.77
CA HIS A 18 16.07 15.84 1.39
C HIS A 18 14.74 16.30 0.78
N GLU A 19 14.06 17.28 1.36
CA GLU A 19 12.81 17.82 0.82
C GLU A 19 13.02 18.41 -0.57
N ARG A 20 14.09 19.21 -0.76
CA ARG A 20 14.44 19.75 -2.08
C ARG A 20 14.68 18.63 -3.09
N TYR A 21 15.55 17.69 -2.74
CA TYR A 21 15.91 16.55 -3.59
C TYR A 21 14.67 15.74 -3.99
N ARG A 22 13.92 15.22 -3.02
CA ARG A 22 12.80 14.32 -3.28
C ARG A 22 11.57 15.01 -3.89
N ASP A 23 11.27 16.24 -3.47
CA ASP A 23 10.02 16.90 -3.85
C ASP A 23 10.16 17.83 -5.07
N LEU A 24 11.35 18.41 -5.31
CA LEU A 24 11.56 19.37 -6.39
C LEU A 24 12.43 18.88 -7.53
N GLU A 25 13.38 17.96 -7.28
CA GLU A 25 14.38 17.54 -8.25
C GLU A 25 14.16 16.12 -8.78
N CYS A 26 13.54 15.23 -7.97
CA CYS A 26 13.32 13.83 -8.34
C CYS A 26 11.94 13.55 -8.90
N ILE A 27 11.87 12.61 -9.83
CA ILE A 27 10.64 11.92 -10.23
C ILE A 27 10.55 10.62 -9.42
N ASN A 28 9.51 10.51 -8.58
CA ASN A 28 9.32 9.39 -7.68
C ASN A 28 8.45 8.30 -8.29
N LEU A 29 9.01 7.12 -8.47
CA LEU A 29 8.34 5.91 -8.93
C LEU A 29 8.36 4.78 -7.88
N ILE A 30 8.54 5.11 -6.60
CA ILE A 30 8.42 4.13 -5.52
C ILE A 30 6.95 3.78 -5.31
N ALA A 31 6.60 2.53 -5.54
CA ALA A 31 5.20 2.04 -5.48
C ALA A 31 4.57 2.09 -4.08
N SER A 32 5.35 2.25 -3.03
CA SER A 32 4.89 2.32 -1.64
C SER A 32 4.83 3.74 -1.06
N GLU A 33 5.06 4.78 -1.84
CA GLU A 33 5.05 6.16 -1.39
C GLU A 33 3.88 6.94 -1.98
N GLY A 34 3.04 7.54 -1.13
CA GLY A 34 1.89 8.36 -1.53
C GLY A 34 2.07 9.83 -1.19
N LEU A 35 1.77 10.69 -2.13
CA LEU A 35 1.84 12.13 -1.96
C LEU A 35 0.55 12.67 -1.33
N LYS A 36 0.67 13.42 -0.23
CA LYS A 36 -0.46 14.04 0.46
C LYS A 36 -0.86 15.36 -0.20
N SER A 37 -2.16 15.63 -0.29
CA SER A 37 -2.65 16.96 -0.71
C SER A 37 -2.33 18.03 0.35
N PRO A 38 -2.31 19.32 -0.03
CA PRO A 38 -2.13 20.41 0.93
C PRO A 38 -3.16 20.37 2.06
N ALA A 39 -4.45 20.15 1.77
CA ALA A 39 -5.50 20.02 2.77
C ALA A 39 -5.23 18.88 3.78
N VAL A 40 -4.71 17.73 3.33
CA VAL A 40 -4.31 16.63 4.23
C VAL A 40 -3.13 17.03 5.12
N ARG A 41 -2.14 17.76 4.57
CA ARG A 41 -1.01 18.29 5.36
C ARG A 41 -1.46 19.31 6.40
N GLU A 42 -2.42 20.15 6.04
CA GLU A 42 -3.05 21.11 6.96
C GLU A 42 -3.80 20.43 8.10
N MET A 43 -4.62 19.39 7.80
CA MET A 43 -5.30 18.58 8.81
C MET A 43 -4.30 17.92 9.77
N LEU A 44 -3.19 17.40 9.26
CA LEU A 44 -2.13 16.83 10.10
C LEU A 44 -1.57 17.86 11.08
N ARG A 45 -1.32 19.09 10.63
CA ARG A 45 -0.81 20.17 11.47
C ARG A 45 -1.81 20.56 12.58
N LEU A 46 -3.12 20.61 12.27
CA LEU A 46 -4.15 20.89 13.27
C LEU A 46 -4.23 19.84 14.37
N CYS A 47 -3.87 18.60 14.06
CA CYS A 47 -3.96 17.48 14.97
C CYS A 47 -2.63 17.09 15.63
N MET A 48 -1.54 17.84 15.41
CA MET A 48 -0.19 17.45 15.85
C MET A 48 -0.08 17.16 17.35
N ASP A 49 -0.71 17.97 18.19
CA ASP A 49 -0.67 17.77 19.64
C ASP A 49 -1.65 16.71 20.15
N LEU A 50 -2.57 16.24 19.29
CA LEU A 50 -3.58 15.29 19.69
C LEU A 50 -3.01 13.87 19.88
N GLU A 51 -1.91 13.53 19.21
CA GLU A 51 -1.24 12.23 19.38
C GLU A 51 -0.81 11.98 20.81
N SER A 52 -0.28 13.02 21.49
CA SER A 52 0.14 12.91 22.89
C SER A 52 -1.00 13.07 23.90
N ARG A 53 -2.18 13.45 23.46
CA ARG A 53 -3.38 13.67 24.30
C ARG A 53 -4.46 12.61 24.08
N TYR A 54 -4.13 11.55 23.38
CA TYR A 54 -4.97 10.41 23.13
C TYR A 54 -4.99 9.46 24.34
N SER A 55 -6.12 8.77 24.53
CA SER A 55 -6.24 7.68 25.48
C SER A 55 -6.74 6.43 24.78
N GLU A 56 -6.19 5.31 25.19
CA GLU A 56 -6.72 4.00 24.84
C GLU A 56 -8.20 3.90 25.25
N GLY A 57 -8.93 3.08 24.52
CA GLY A 57 -10.33 2.86 24.76
C GLY A 57 -10.85 1.62 24.05
N GLU A 58 -12.01 1.17 24.48
CA GLU A 58 -12.72 0.09 23.84
C GLU A 58 -13.58 0.62 22.69
N ASN A 59 -13.60 -0.14 21.58
CA ASN A 59 -14.53 0.10 20.49
C ASN A 59 -15.70 -0.90 20.54
N ASP A 60 -16.85 -0.45 20.10
CA ASP A 60 -18.01 -1.29 19.89
C ASP A 60 -17.90 -2.15 18.60
N LEU A 61 -18.91 -2.98 18.36
CA LEU A 61 -18.96 -3.84 17.17
C LEU A 61 -19.21 -3.08 15.85
N GLN A 62 -19.36 -1.77 15.89
CA GLN A 62 -19.38 -0.89 14.71
C GLN A 62 -18.03 -0.18 14.48
N GLY A 63 -17.03 -0.48 15.32
CA GLY A 63 -15.72 0.17 15.27
C GLY A 63 -15.71 1.59 15.83
N ARG A 64 -16.73 1.99 16.58
CA ARG A 64 -16.84 3.31 17.23
C ARG A 64 -16.36 3.22 18.66
N VAL A 65 -15.87 4.33 19.19
CA VAL A 65 -15.43 4.43 20.57
C VAL A 65 -16.60 4.18 21.53
N LYS A 66 -16.47 3.16 22.36
CA LYS A 66 -17.41 2.80 23.41
C LYS A 66 -17.02 3.42 24.75
N GLU A 67 -15.75 3.33 25.10
CA GLU A 67 -15.22 3.77 26.39
C GLU A 67 -13.80 4.33 26.24
N ARG A 68 -13.43 5.29 27.11
CA ARG A 68 -12.09 5.86 27.25
C ARG A 68 -11.62 5.74 28.69
N TYR A 69 -10.33 5.46 28.87
CA TYR A 69 -9.74 5.33 30.20
C TYR A 69 -9.31 6.67 30.80
N TYR A 70 -9.06 7.70 29.97
CA TYR A 70 -8.69 9.04 30.43
C TYR A 70 -9.77 10.06 30.10
N GLN A 71 -9.86 11.08 30.94
CA GLN A 71 -10.78 12.20 30.72
C GLN A 71 -10.22 13.17 29.68
N GLY A 72 -11.04 14.13 29.23
CA GLY A 72 -10.60 15.15 28.26
C GLY A 72 -10.69 14.73 26.80
N GLN A 73 -11.25 13.57 26.49
CA GLN A 73 -11.24 12.94 25.15
C GLN A 73 -12.50 13.23 24.31
N LYS A 74 -13.35 14.16 24.72
CA LYS A 74 -14.65 14.43 24.07
C LYS A 74 -14.53 14.64 22.55
N TYR A 75 -13.62 15.52 22.13
CA TYR A 75 -13.45 15.86 20.72
C TYR A 75 -12.62 14.82 19.94
N ILE A 76 -11.65 14.18 20.57
CA ILE A 76 -10.91 13.07 19.96
C ILE A 76 -11.87 11.93 19.63
N THR A 77 -12.81 11.63 20.54
CA THR A 77 -13.86 10.62 20.29
C THR A 77 -14.72 10.98 19.07
N VAL A 78 -15.08 12.25 18.89
CA VAL A 78 -15.81 12.71 17.70
C VAL A 78 -14.96 12.50 16.43
N ILE A 79 -13.69 12.90 16.44
CA ILE A 79 -12.78 12.77 15.28
C ILE A 79 -12.64 11.30 14.88
N GLU A 80 -12.39 10.40 15.83
CA GLU A 80 -12.24 8.96 15.53
C GLU A 80 -13.55 8.34 15.02
N ASN A 81 -14.69 8.66 15.63
CA ASN A 81 -15.97 8.16 15.16
C ASN A 81 -16.30 8.66 13.75
N CYS A 82 -16.05 9.93 13.45
CA CYS A 82 -16.21 10.47 12.11
C CYS A 82 -15.28 9.78 11.10
N ALA A 83 -14.02 9.56 11.47
CA ALA A 83 -13.07 8.86 10.60
C ALA A 83 -13.52 7.41 10.33
N ALA A 84 -13.97 6.68 11.34
CA ALA A 84 -14.50 5.32 11.18
C ALA A 84 -15.75 5.30 10.29
N ASP A 85 -16.67 6.25 10.47
CA ASP A 85 -17.88 6.33 9.64
C ASP A 85 -17.57 6.69 8.18
N LEU A 86 -16.61 7.60 7.93
CA LEU A 86 -16.13 7.92 6.58
C LEU A 86 -15.50 6.71 5.90
N VAL A 87 -14.67 5.95 6.60
CA VAL A 87 -14.06 4.71 6.10
C VAL A 87 -15.14 3.69 5.74
N LYS A 88 -16.12 3.47 6.63
CA LYS A 88 -17.22 2.54 6.36
C LYS A 88 -18.02 2.92 5.12
N LYS A 89 -18.32 4.21 4.94
CA LYS A 89 -19.02 4.71 3.74
C LYS A 89 -18.15 4.52 2.48
N LEU A 90 -16.87 4.88 2.54
CA LEU A 90 -15.97 4.81 1.39
C LEU A 90 -15.77 3.38 0.86
N PHE A 91 -15.66 2.40 1.76
CA PHE A 91 -15.43 1.00 1.40
C PHE A 91 -16.70 0.14 1.45
N ASN A 92 -17.87 0.78 1.68
CA ASN A 92 -19.15 0.10 1.81
C ASN A 92 -19.06 -1.13 2.74
N CYS A 93 -18.49 -0.93 3.94
CA CYS A 93 -18.39 -1.94 5.00
C CYS A 93 -19.10 -1.44 6.27
N ASN A 94 -19.41 -2.35 7.19
CA ASN A 94 -20.12 -1.99 8.42
C ASN A 94 -19.24 -2.01 9.67
N TRP A 95 -17.96 -2.46 9.53
CA TRP A 95 -16.99 -2.43 10.61
C TRP A 95 -15.60 -2.00 10.08
N THR A 96 -14.88 -1.25 10.91
CA THR A 96 -13.47 -0.87 10.67
C THR A 96 -12.73 -0.68 11.98
N ASP A 97 -11.40 -0.90 11.97
CA ASP A 97 -10.50 -0.44 13.01
C ASP A 97 -9.43 0.47 12.41
N ILE A 98 -9.40 1.72 12.85
CA ILE A 98 -8.51 2.77 12.35
C ILE A 98 -7.33 3.05 13.27
N ARG A 99 -7.21 2.34 14.40
CA ARG A 99 -6.19 2.58 15.44
C ARG A 99 -4.82 2.00 15.09
N VAL A 100 -4.71 1.22 14.03
CA VAL A 100 -3.45 0.60 13.59
C VAL A 100 -2.57 1.61 12.87
N VAL A 101 -1.28 1.64 13.20
CA VAL A 101 -0.33 2.67 12.73
C VAL A 101 0.33 2.35 11.39
N SER A 102 0.11 1.16 10.85
CA SER A 102 0.62 0.72 9.54
C SER A 102 -0.15 -0.50 9.04
N GLY A 103 0.04 -0.84 7.75
CA GLY A 103 -0.48 -2.10 7.20
C GLY A 103 0.12 -3.33 7.89
N THR A 104 1.40 -3.29 8.26
CA THR A 104 2.04 -4.38 9.03
C THR A 104 1.41 -4.55 10.40
N HIS A 105 1.05 -3.44 11.07
CA HIS A 105 0.33 -3.48 12.34
C HIS A 105 -1.10 -4.00 12.17
N ALA A 106 -1.77 -3.63 11.08
CA ALA A 106 -3.08 -4.20 10.73
C ALA A 106 -2.99 -5.72 10.52
N ASN A 107 -1.95 -6.21 9.83
CA ASN A 107 -1.67 -7.64 9.68
C ASN A 107 -1.40 -8.31 11.03
N LEU A 108 -0.56 -7.71 11.88
CA LEU A 108 -0.28 -8.23 13.23
C LEU A 108 -1.56 -8.46 14.02
N ALA A 109 -2.42 -7.45 14.11
CA ALA A 109 -3.65 -7.51 14.88
C ALA A 109 -4.64 -8.54 14.29
N THR A 110 -4.80 -8.55 12.97
CA THR A 110 -5.72 -9.46 12.28
C THR A 110 -5.27 -10.92 12.40
N PHE A 111 -3.99 -11.22 12.12
CA PHE A 111 -3.46 -12.58 12.22
C PHE A 111 -3.49 -13.08 13.67
N LYS A 112 -3.11 -12.25 14.63
CA LYS A 112 -3.17 -12.58 16.06
C LYS A 112 -4.61 -12.82 16.52
N GLY A 113 -5.52 -11.93 16.17
CA GLY A 113 -6.93 -12.03 16.54
C GLY A 113 -7.58 -13.31 16.01
N ILE A 114 -7.41 -13.59 14.71
CA ILE A 114 -7.95 -14.80 14.08
C ILE A 114 -7.31 -16.06 14.66
N SER A 115 -5.99 -16.12 14.82
CA SER A 115 -5.31 -17.30 15.39
C SER A 115 -5.75 -17.58 16.84
N ASN A 116 -6.04 -16.55 17.62
CA ASN A 116 -6.58 -16.69 18.96
C ASN A 116 -8.00 -17.24 18.98
N VAL A 117 -8.84 -16.81 18.05
CA VAL A 117 -10.25 -17.25 17.95
C VAL A 117 -10.34 -18.69 17.41
N THR A 118 -9.61 -18.99 16.36
CA THR A 118 -9.61 -20.32 15.72
C THR A 118 -8.83 -21.37 16.50
N LYS A 119 -7.92 -20.94 17.41
CA LYS A 119 -6.92 -21.80 18.06
C LYS A 119 -6.04 -22.58 17.08
N ASN A 120 -5.97 -22.10 15.83
CA ASN A 120 -5.22 -22.72 14.77
C ASN A 120 -4.05 -21.80 14.37
N ARG A 121 -2.84 -22.34 14.37
CA ARG A 121 -1.62 -21.60 14.10
C ARG A 121 -1.13 -21.74 12.66
N LYS A 122 -1.86 -22.50 11.81
CA LYS A 122 -1.54 -22.62 10.39
C LYS A 122 -2.09 -21.44 9.61
N MET A 123 -1.26 -20.86 8.80
CA MET A 123 -1.58 -19.75 7.91
C MET A 123 -1.12 -20.08 6.49
N VAL A 124 -2.01 -19.94 5.53
CA VAL A 124 -1.70 -20.14 4.11
C VAL A 124 -1.60 -18.77 3.43
N VAL A 125 -0.52 -18.53 2.67
CA VAL A 125 -0.18 -17.20 2.13
C VAL A 125 0.36 -17.28 0.71
N ALA A 126 0.31 -16.20 -0.04
CA ALA A 126 1.09 -16.06 -1.27
C ALA A 126 2.60 -16.16 -0.96
N PRO A 127 3.42 -16.78 -1.83
CA PRO A 127 4.86 -16.90 -1.61
C PRO A 127 5.55 -15.53 -1.62
N LEU A 128 6.53 -15.32 -0.73
CA LEU A 128 7.34 -14.11 -0.68
C LEU A 128 8.12 -13.89 -1.99
N SER A 129 8.60 -14.96 -2.62
CA SER A 129 9.27 -14.92 -3.95
C SER A 129 8.37 -14.39 -5.05
N CYS A 130 7.06 -14.53 -4.90
CA CYS A 130 6.07 -14.11 -5.90
C CYS A 130 5.43 -12.75 -5.55
N GLY A 131 6.07 -11.98 -4.67
CA GLY A 131 5.71 -10.61 -4.36
C GLY A 131 4.89 -10.39 -3.10
N ALA A 132 4.65 -11.41 -2.26
CA ALA A 132 4.00 -11.23 -0.98
C ALA A 132 4.76 -10.25 -0.06
N HIS A 133 4.10 -9.73 0.95
CA HIS A 133 4.75 -8.87 1.92
C HIS A 133 5.46 -9.71 3.00
N ILE A 134 6.63 -9.24 3.45
CA ILE A 134 7.43 -9.92 4.49
C ILE A 134 6.63 -10.19 5.79
N SER A 135 5.60 -9.41 6.09
CA SER A 135 4.75 -9.67 7.26
C SER A 135 3.94 -10.96 7.18
N HIS A 136 3.78 -11.55 6.00
CA HIS A 136 3.09 -12.83 5.82
C HIS A 136 4.03 -14.03 5.95
N ASP A 137 5.32 -13.82 5.82
CA ASP A 137 6.33 -14.87 5.67
C ASP A 137 6.80 -15.45 7.01
N TYR A 138 7.37 -16.67 6.96
CA TYR A 138 7.94 -17.32 8.13
C TYR A 138 9.16 -16.57 8.69
N THR A 139 9.88 -15.81 7.87
CA THR A 139 11.02 -14.95 8.27
C THR A 139 10.59 -13.58 8.79
N GLY A 140 9.31 -13.25 8.68
CA GLY A 140 8.74 -11.96 9.06
C GLY A 140 7.80 -12.04 10.26
N LEU A 141 6.81 -11.15 10.27
CA LEU A 141 5.89 -10.98 11.40
C LEU A 141 5.09 -12.25 11.71
N ALA A 142 4.52 -12.91 10.70
CA ALA A 142 3.66 -14.07 10.92
C ALA A 142 4.44 -15.24 11.54
N GLY A 143 5.63 -15.54 11.02
CA GLY A 143 6.49 -16.61 11.55
C GLY A 143 7.23 -16.20 12.82
N GLN A 144 8.07 -15.15 12.75
CA GLN A 144 9.00 -14.82 13.82
C GLN A 144 8.32 -14.17 15.04
N VAL A 145 7.32 -13.32 14.85
CA VAL A 145 6.67 -12.60 15.96
C VAL A 145 5.47 -13.38 16.48
N LEU A 146 4.61 -13.88 15.59
CA LEU A 146 3.41 -14.61 16.00
C LEU A 146 3.63 -16.12 16.14
N GLY A 147 4.72 -16.67 15.60
CA GLY A 147 5.05 -18.10 15.59
C GLY A 147 4.00 -18.92 14.84
N LEU A 148 3.43 -18.39 13.75
CA LEU A 148 2.51 -19.13 12.91
C LEU A 148 3.28 -20.09 12.00
N GLU A 149 2.64 -21.22 11.69
CA GLU A 149 3.12 -22.17 10.69
C GLU A 149 2.70 -21.68 9.31
N ILE A 150 3.67 -21.25 8.51
CA ILE A 150 3.42 -20.64 7.21
C ILE A 150 3.49 -21.69 6.10
N ILE A 151 2.44 -21.75 5.29
CA ILE A 151 2.31 -22.65 4.13
C ILE A 151 2.07 -21.77 2.90
N ASN A 152 2.84 -21.98 1.85
CA ASN A 152 2.71 -21.20 0.64
C ASN A 152 1.60 -21.75 -0.28
N LEU A 153 0.81 -20.83 -0.84
CA LEU A 153 -0.07 -21.09 -1.99
C LEU A 153 0.78 -21.43 -3.22
N ALA A 154 0.19 -22.15 -4.16
CA ALA A 154 0.76 -22.31 -5.48
C ALA A 154 0.63 -21.00 -6.28
N TYR A 155 1.66 -20.68 -7.04
CA TYR A 155 1.71 -19.48 -7.86
C TYR A 155 2.04 -19.84 -9.31
N ASP A 156 1.29 -19.30 -10.25
CA ASP A 156 1.56 -19.40 -11.67
C ASP A 156 2.40 -18.22 -12.13
N VAL A 157 3.65 -18.49 -12.50
CA VAL A 157 4.63 -17.46 -12.89
C VAL A 157 4.30 -16.86 -14.26
N GLU A 158 3.63 -17.63 -15.15
CA GLU A 158 3.23 -17.13 -16.48
C GLU A 158 2.01 -16.22 -16.37
N GLU A 159 1.03 -16.62 -15.53
CA GLU A 159 -0.16 -15.85 -15.25
C GLU A 159 0.09 -14.70 -14.25
N LEU A 160 1.24 -14.67 -13.60
CA LEU A 160 1.60 -13.72 -12.54
C LEU A 160 0.53 -13.64 -11.44
N ASN A 161 0.01 -14.79 -11.04
CA ASN A 161 -1.09 -14.88 -10.08
C ASN A 161 -1.07 -16.21 -9.32
N ILE A 162 -1.96 -16.35 -8.34
CA ILE A 162 -2.20 -17.57 -7.59
C ILE A 162 -2.84 -18.62 -8.52
N ASP A 163 -2.28 -19.84 -8.52
CA ASP A 163 -2.89 -21.03 -9.15
C ASP A 163 -4.03 -21.50 -8.26
N VAL A 164 -5.26 -21.30 -8.69
CA VAL A 164 -6.47 -21.57 -7.91
C VAL A 164 -6.65 -23.03 -7.58
N ASP A 165 -6.44 -23.92 -8.56
CA ASP A 165 -6.69 -25.37 -8.40
C ASP A 165 -5.70 -25.97 -7.40
N LYS A 166 -4.40 -25.79 -7.64
CA LYS A 166 -3.37 -26.28 -6.73
C LYS A 166 -3.44 -25.62 -5.34
N SER A 167 -3.78 -24.33 -5.28
CA SER A 167 -3.95 -23.64 -4.00
C SER A 167 -5.16 -24.16 -3.22
N SER A 168 -6.23 -24.52 -3.91
CA SER A 168 -7.39 -25.17 -3.28
C SER A 168 -7.04 -26.52 -2.66
N GLU A 169 -6.21 -27.33 -3.32
CA GLU A 169 -5.70 -28.58 -2.76
C GLU A 169 -4.84 -28.34 -1.50
N ILE A 170 -3.94 -27.35 -1.56
CA ILE A 170 -3.09 -26.94 -0.43
C ILE A 170 -3.96 -26.52 0.77
N ILE A 171 -4.98 -25.68 0.55
CA ILE A 171 -5.88 -25.19 1.61
C ILE A 171 -6.65 -26.37 2.25
N ARG A 172 -7.20 -27.30 1.43
CA ARG A 172 -7.90 -28.48 1.95
C ARG A 172 -6.98 -29.38 2.79
N ALA A 173 -5.76 -29.61 2.32
CA ALA A 173 -4.79 -30.45 3.01
C ALA A 173 -4.28 -29.80 4.30
N ALA A 174 -3.97 -28.49 4.27
CA ALA A 174 -3.44 -27.75 5.41
C ALA A 174 -4.48 -27.52 6.50
N ARG A 175 -5.76 -27.30 6.14
CA ARG A 175 -6.85 -26.86 7.04
C ARG A 175 -6.41 -25.70 7.94
N PRO A 176 -6.03 -24.54 7.38
CA PRO A 176 -5.46 -23.42 8.14
C PRO A 176 -6.53 -22.73 9.00
N GLY A 177 -6.09 -21.85 9.92
CA GLY A 177 -6.96 -20.90 10.62
C GLY A 177 -7.28 -19.66 9.77
N LEU A 178 -6.35 -19.30 8.88
CA LEU A 178 -6.52 -18.17 7.97
C LEU A 178 -5.74 -18.38 6.66
N VAL A 179 -6.28 -17.80 5.59
CA VAL A 179 -5.65 -17.68 4.27
C VAL A 179 -5.47 -16.20 3.99
N THR A 180 -4.29 -15.77 3.53
CA THR A 180 -4.02 -14.36 3.23
C THR A 180 -3.63 -14.20 1.76
N LEU A 181 -4.38 -13.36 1.07
CA LEU A 181 -4.11 -12.86 -0.28
C LEU A 181 -3.61 -11.41 -0.22
N GLY A 182 -3.20 -10.86 -1.35
CA GLY A 182 -2.58 -9.54 -1.42
C GLY A 182 -1.06 -9.61 -1.43
N ALA A 183 -0.41 -8.57 -1.92
CA ALA A 183 1.03 -8.59 -2.19
C ALA A 183 1.67 -7.20 -2.18
N SER A 184 3.00 -7.17 -2.10
CA SER A 184 3.82 -5.96 -2.30
C SER A 184 4.11 -5.71 -3.79
N LEU A 185 4.35 -6.76 -4.57
CA LEU A 185 4.32 -6.70 -6.02
C LEU A 185 2.98 -7.22 -6.50
N PHE A 186 2.11 -6.33 -6.95
CA PHE A 186 0.70 -6.61 -7.15
C PHE A 186 0.22 -6.06 -8.51
N LEU A 187 0.40 -6.87 -9.54
CA LEU A 187 0.09 -6.46 -10.92
C LEU A 187 -1.37 -6.73 -11.29
N PHE A 188 -1.93 -7.86 -10.84
CA PHE A 188 -3.28 -8.30 -11.17
C PHE A 188 -4.08 -8.65 -9.91
N PRO A 189 -5.43 -8.54 -9.95
CA PRO A 189 -6.29 -8.97 -8.85
C PRO A 189 -6.04 -10.43 -8.46
N HIS A 190 -5.93 -10.70 -7.15
CA HIS A 190 -5.85 -12.07 -6.64
C HIS A 190 -7.23 -12.74 -6.63
N PRO A 191 -7.31 -14.08 -6.75
CA PRO A 191 -8.55 -14.84 -6.93
C PRO A 191 -9.32 -15.00 -5.60
N VAL A 192 -9.81 -13.89 -5.04
CA VAL A 192 -10.58 -13.88 -3.77
C VAL A 192 -11.85 -14.70 -3.91
N LYS A 193 -12.62 -14.43 -4.97
CA LYS A 193 -13.90 -15.08 -5.22
C LYS A 193 -13.77 -16.60 -5.47
N GLU A 194 -12.74 -16.98 -6.22
CA GLU A 194 -12.47 -18.36 -6.61
C GLU A 194 -12.05 -19.22 -5.42
N LEU A 195 -11.29 -18.64 -4.47
CA LEU A 195 -10.80 -19.35 -3.29
C LEU A 195 -11.76 -19.28 -2.09
N LYS A 196 -12.79 -18.42 -2.13
CA LYS A 196 -13.72 -18.22 -1.01
C LYS A 196 -14.34 -19.52 -0.53
N SER A 197 -14.90 -20.31 -1.45
CA SER A 197 -15.60 -21.55 -1.10
C SER A 197 -14.69 -22.55 -0.37
N VAL A 198 -13.48 -22.79 -0.88
CA VAL A 198 -12.56 -23.75 -0.25
C VAL A 198 -12.06 -23.25 1.12
N VAL A 199 -11.92 -21.95 1.30
CA VAL A 199 -11.55 -21.38 2.60
C VAL A 199 -12.67 -21.56 3.63
N GLU A 200 -13.92 -21.37 3.22
CA GLU A 200 -15.11 -21.63 4.07
C GLU A 200 -15.26 -23.12 4.41
N ASP A 201 -15.07 -24.01 3.43
CA ASP A 201 -15.19 -25.47 3.61
C ASP A 201 -14.24 -26.02 4.70
N VAL A 202 -13.06 -25.40 4.88
CA VAL A 202 -12.11 -25.77 5.93
C VAL A 202 -12.30 -24.98 7.22
N GLY A 203 -13.26 -24.04 7.29
CA GLY A 203 -13.54 -23.18 8.43
C GLY A 203 -12.51 -22.07 8.68
N ALA A 204 -11.68 -21.75 7.69
CA ALA A 204 -10.69 -20.70 7.76
C ALA A 204 -11.29 -19.31 7.51
N TYR A 205 -10.54 -18.24 7.85
CA TYR A 205 -10.85 -16.86 7.47
C TYR A 205 -10.01 -16.43 6.27
N LEU A 206 -10.62 -15.68 5.36
CA LEU A 206 -9.96 -15.10 4.19
C LEU A 206 -9.59 -13.63 4.47
N VAL A 207 -8.30 -13.36 4.54
CA VAL A 207 -7.75 -12.01 4.75
C VAL A 207 -7.15 -11.49 3.44
N TYR A 208 -7.38 -10.24 3.14
CA TYR A 208 -6.82 -9.58 1.97
C TYR A 208 -5.95 -8.40 2.39
N ASP A 209 -4.65 -8.48 2.12
CA ASP A 209 -3.73 -7.35 2.32
C ASP A 209 -3.82 -6.39 1.13
N GLY A 210 -4.62 -5.35 1.29
CA GLY A 210 -4.85 -4.30 0.32
C GLY A 210 -3.88 -3.12 0.43
N ALA A 211 -2.79 -3.23 1.20
CA ALA A 211 -1.91 -2.10 1.51
C ALA A 211 -1.42 -1.33 0.29
N HIS A 212 -1.10 -2.00 -0.81
CA HIS A 212 -0.65 -1.35 -2.04
C HIS A 212 -1.79 -0.80 -2.90
N VAL A 213 -2.96 -1.38 -2.84
CA VAL A 213 -4.07 -1.10 -3.77
C VAL A 213 -5.26 -0.39 -3.14
N LEU A 214 -5.20 -0.04 -1.85
CA LEU A 214 -6.32 0.55 -1.12
C LEU A 214 -6.90 1.79 -1.80
N GLY A 215 -6.04 2.67 -2.34
CA GLY A 215 -6.50 3.87 -3.06
C GLY A 215 -7.17 3.55 -4.40
N LEU A 216 -6.75 2.47 -5.06
CA LEU A 216 -7.40 1.99 -6.29
C LEU A 216 -8.75 1.33 -6.01
N ILE A 217 -8.85 0.58 -4.89
CA ILE A 217 -10.11 0.01 -4.40
C ILE A 217 -11.09 1.14 -4.07
N ALA A 218 -10.65 2.14 -3.30
CA ALA A 218 -11.47 3.30 -2.94
C ALA A 218 -11.97 4.08 -4.16
N GLY A 219 -11.17 4.15 -5.23
CA GLY A 219 -11.52 4.81 -6.49
C GLY A 219 -12.18 3.90 -7.52
N GLY A 220 -12.57 2.67 -7.16
CA GLY A 220 -13.25 1.73 -8.08
C GLY A 220 -12.41 1.29 -9.28
N ALA A 221 -11.09 1.39 -9.23
CA ALA A 221 -10.16 1.04 -10.32
C ALA A 221 -9.43 -0.28 -10.10
N PHE A 222 -9.79 -1.03 -9.08
CA PHE A 222 -9.28 -2.36 -8.76
C PHE A 222 -10.40 -3.26 -8.22
N GLN A 223 -10.10 -4.54 -7.88
CA GLN A 223 -11.09 -5.46 -7.31
C GLN A 223 -11.69 -4.94 -5.99
N ASP A 224 -12.86 -5.42 -5.63
CA ASP A 224 -13.48 -5.18 -4.32
C ASP A 224 -13.43 -6.46 -3.46
N PRO A 225 -12.38 -6.66 -2.66
CA PRO A 225 -12.17 -7.91 -1.96
C PRO A 225 -13.26 -8.24 -0.94
N LEU A 226 -13.94 -7.24 -0.34
CA LEU A 226 -15.05 -7.49 0.58
C LEU A 226 -16.29 -8.00 -0.15
N ARG A 227 -16.57 -7.51 -1.38
CA ARG A 227 -17.70 -8.04 -2.20
C ARG A 227 -17.34 -9.37 -2.84
N GLU A 228 -16.08 -9.65 -3.07
CA GLU A 228 -15.59 -10.93 -3.57
C GLU A 228 -15.51 -12.00 -2.49
N GLY A 229 -15.64 -11.65 -1.21
CA GLY A 229 -15.79 -12.58 -0.11
C GLY A 229 -14.65 -12.64 0.89
N ALA A 230 -13.72 -11.69 0.89
CA ALA A 230 -12.75 -11.55 1.97
C ALA A 230 -13.45 -11.23 3.30
N ASP A 231 -13.09 -11.93 4.36
CA ASP A 231 -13.61 -11.68 5.71
C ASP A 231 -13.02 -10.40 6.31
N PHE A 232 -11.72 -10.15 6.05
CA PHE A 232 -11.01 -8.94 6.47
C PHE A 232 -10.17 -8.38 5.34
N VAL A 233 -10.08 -7.04 5.29
CA VAL A 233 -9.09 -6.32 4.48
C VAL A 233 -8.18 -5.55 5.43
N THR A 234 -6.88 -5.79 5.34
CA THR A 234 -5.83 -5.01 6.03
C THR A 234 -5.18 -4.04 5.04
N ALA A 235 -4.80 -2.86 5.49
CA ALA A 235 -4.24 -1.89 4.56
C ALA A 235 -3.32 -0.85 5.22
N SER A 236 -2.45 -0.27 4.37
CA SER A 236 -1.71 0.97 4.66
C SER A 236 -2.45 2.17 4.09
N THR A 237 -2.30 3.32 4.74
CA THR A 237 -3.00 4.54 4.33
C THR A 237 -2.13 5.59 3.63
N HIS A 238 -0.86 5.27 3.32
CA HIS A 238 0.14 6.20 2.82
C HIS A 238 0.76 5.82 1.46
N LYS A 239 0.18 4.82 0.77
CA LYS A 239 0.64 4.34 -0.55
C LYS A 239 -0.26 4.89 -1.66
N THR A 240 -1.00 4.04 -2.37
CA THR A 240 -2.01 4.51 -3.34
C THR A 240 -3.14 5.27 -2.67
N PHE A 241 -3.49 4.91 -1.43
CA PHE A 241 -4.38 5.72 -0.60
C PHE A 241 -3.58 6.89 -0.03
N PRO A 242 -3.83 8.15 -0.49
CA PRO A 242 -2.86 9.24 -0.36
C PRO A 242 -2.96 9.98 0.98
N GLY A 243 -2.71 9.28 2.04
CA GLY A 243 -2.78 9.82 3.37
C GLY A 243 -1.50 9.73 4.20
N PRO A 244 -1.58 10.05 5.50
CA PRO A 244 -0.45 9.93 6.41
C PRO A 244 -0.05 8.47 6.62
N GLN A 245 1.11 8.27 7.22
CA GLN A 245 1.52 6.98 7.76
C GLN A 245 0.42 6.46 8.68
N GLY A 246 -0.07 5.27 8.38
CA GLY A 246 -1.13 4.65 9.14
C GLY A 246 -1.60 3.37 8.48
N GLY A 247 -2.55 2.72 9.12
CA GLY A 247 -3.21 1.54 8.60
C GLY A 247 -4.71 1.54 8.91
N LEU A 248 -5.40 0.56 8.40
CA LEU A 248 -6.78 0.29 8.75
C LEU A 248 -7.11 -1.20 8.53
N ILE A 249 -8.16 -1.64 9.21
CA ILE A 249 -8.74 -2.97 9.04
C ILE A 249 -10.22 -2.77 8.71
N LEU A 250 -10.69 -3.47 7.66
CA LEU A 250 -12.08 -3.45 7.22
C LEU A 250 -12.68 -4.84 7.34
N ALA A 251 -13.96 -4.92 7.68
CA ALA A 251 -14.73 -6.17 7.66
C ALA A 251 -16.24 -5.88 7.55
N ASN A 252 -17.01 -6.95 7.34
CA ASN A 252 -18.46 -6.92 7.50
C ASN A 252 -18.86 -7.85 8.64
N LEU A 253 -19.56 -7.30 9.63
CA LEU A 253 -20.25 -8.07 10.67
C LEU A 253 -21.51 -8.66 10.04
N THR A 254 -21.48 -9.93 9.71
CA THR A 254 -22.58 -10.65 9.02
C THR A 254 -23.27 -11.68 9.92
N ASP A 255 -22.53 -12.27 10.85
CA ASP A 255 -22.96 -13.38 11.68
C ASP A 255 -22.12 -13.53 12.96
N GLU A 256 -22.43 -14.51 13.80
CA GLU A 256 -21.71 -14.79 15.05
C GLU A 256 -20.24 -15.17 14.83
N ARG A 257 -19.91 -15.81 13.70
CA ARG A 257 -18.53 -16.19 13.35
C ARG A 257 -17.70 -14.94 13.14
N MET A 258 -18.22 -13.98 12.35
CA MET A 258 -17.57 -12.69 12.13
C MET A 258 -17.53 -11.84 13.42
N GLU A 259 -18.57 -11.85 14.24
CA GLU A 259 -18.56 -11.16 15.54
C GLU A 259 -17.41 -11.64 16.44
N LYS A 260 -17.22 -12.96 16.55
CA LYS A 260 -16.12 -13.54 17.33
C LYS A 260 -14.76 -13.14 16.76
N ALA A 261 -14.60 -13.16 15.45
CA ALA A 261 -13.35 -12.76 14.77
C ALA A 261 -13.07 -11.27 14.98
N ILE A 262 -14.04 -10.39 14.79
CA ILE A 262 -13.92 -8.94 15.01
C ILE A 262 -13.52 -8.66 16.47
N LYS A 263 -14.17 -9.26 17.47
CA LYS A 263 -13.76 -9.13 18.87
C LYS A 263 -12.33 -9.59 19.11
N GLY A 264 -11.91 -10.69 18.48
CA GLY A 264 -10.53 -11.19 18.55
C GLY A 264 -9.52 -10.20 17.98
N VAL A 265 -9.84 -9.57 16.84
CA VAL A 265 -9.01 -8.54 16.21
C VAL A 265 -8.96 -7.27 17.05
N GLN A 266 -10.10 -6.77 17.53
CA GLN A 266 -10.16 -5.60 18.43
C GLN A 266 -9.33 -5.83 19.71
N HIS A 267 -9.42 -7.02 20.30
CA HIS A 267 -8.60 -7.37 21.46
C HIS A 267 -7.11 -7.41 21.16
N ALA A 268 -6.72 -7.79 19.94
CA ALA A 268 -5.33 -7.77 19.50
C ALA A 268 -4.84 -6.35 19.15
N VAL A 269 -5.71 -5.47 18.66
CA VAL A 269 -5.41 -4.05 18.40
C VAL A 269 -5.20 -3.29 19.71
N PHE A 270 -6.05 -3.53 20.71
CA PHE A 270 -6.09 -2.76 21.95
C PHE A 270 -4.73 -2.53 22.64
N PRO A 271 -3.88 -3.54 22.89
CA PRO A 271 -2.60 -3.34 23.56
C PRO A 271 -1.53 -2.71 22.64
N LEU A 272 -1.83 -2.55 21.36
CA LEU A 272 -0.92 -2.05 20.34
C LEU A 272 -1.38 -0.70 19.79
N SER A 273 -2.57 -0.21 20.23
CA SER A 273 -3.18 0.97 19.64
C SER A 273 -2.51 2.26 20.09
N THR A 274 -2.32 3.13 19.11
CA THR A 274 -2.04 4.56 19.32
C THR A 274 -3.15 5.35 18.66
N SER A 275 -3.25 6.66 18.95
CA SER A 275 -4.19 7.53 18.25
C SER A 275 -3.85 7.62 16.77
N ASN A 276 -4.78 7.26 15.91
CA ASN A 276 -4.68 7.46 14.47
C ASN A 276 -5.68 8.53 14.00
N VAL A 277 -5.71 9.64 14.72
CA VAL A 277 -6.57 10.81 14.46
C VAL A 277 -6.34 11.38 13.05
N HIS A 278 -5.23 11.01 12.42
CA HIS A 278 -4.82 11.46 11.09
C HIS A 278 -5.65 10.90 9.93
N LEU A 279 -6.56 9.96 10.19
CA LEU A 279 -7.36 9.34 9.12
C LEU A 279 -8.60 10.14 8.71
N ALA A 280 -8.90 11.26 9.37
CA ALA A 280 -9.97 12.15 8.91
C ALA A 280 -9.61 12.72 7.53
N ARG A 281 -10.20 12.16 6.47
CA ARG A 281 -9.82 12.42 5.09
C ARG A 281 -10.97 12.66 4.16
N LEU A 282 -10.63 13.51 3.18
CA LEU A 282 -11.38 13.62 1.94
C LEU A 282 -10.86 12.56 0.95
N PRO A 283 -11.75 11.78 0.33
CA PRO A 283 -11.35 10.75 -0.63
C PRO A 283 -10.63 11.37 -1.83
N ALA A 284 -9.54 10.74 -2.27
CA ALA A 284 -9.03 10.97 -3.61
C ALA A 284 -10.01 10.30 -4.58
N GLY A 285 -10.55 11.07 -5.52
CA GLY A 285 -11.63 10.61 -6.38
C GLY A 285 -11.26 9.46 -7.32
N GLU A 286 -12.28 8.88 -7.90
CA GLU A 286 -12.24 7.84 -8.95
C GLU A 286 -11.26 8.17 -10.09
N ASP A 287 -11.17 9.45 -10.48
CA ASP A 287 -10.30 9.91 -11.56
C ASP A 287 -8.82 9.69 -11.29
N LEU A 288 -8.34 9.89 -10.05
CA LEU A 288 -6.95 9.61 -9.69
C LEU A 288 -6.63 8.11 -9.85
N ALA A 289 -7.50 7.25 -9.35
CA ALA A 289 -7.30 5.80 -9.40
C ALA A 289 -7.23 5.30 -10.84
N LYS A 290 -8.20 5.69 -11.67
CA LYS A 290 -8.27 5.32 -13.09
C LYS A 290 -7.06 5.86 -13.88
N GLN A 291 -6.68 7.13 -13.66
CA GLN A 291 -5.52 7.71 -14.35
C GLN A 291 -4.22 7.02 -13.92
N THR A 292 -4.09 6.65 -12.66
CA THR A 292 -2.90 5.93 -12.17
C THR A 292 -2.72 4.61 -12.90
N VAL A 293 -3.79 3.86 -13.11
CA VAL A 293 -3.73 2.59 -13.86
C VAL A 293 -3.39 2.84 -15.34
N ARG A 294 -4.01 3.84 -15.98
CA ARG A 294 -3.68 4.19 -17.38
C ARG A 294 -2.23 4.57 -17.55
N ASN A 295 -1.67 5.38 -16.66
CA ASN A 295 -0.27 5.78 -16.69
C ASN A 295 0.68 4.57 -16.54
N ALA A 296 0.34 3.62 -15.65
CA ALA A 296 1.11 2.39 -15.50
C ALA A 296 1.07 1.53 -16.78
N GLN A 297 -0.10 1.39 -17.39
CA GLN A 297 -0.26 0.64 -18.65
C GLN A 297 0.47 1.31 -19.81
N ALA A 298 0.38 2.63 -19.95
CA ALA A 298 1.10 3.39 -20.99
C ALA A 298 2.61 3.21 -20.86
N ALA A 299 3.16 3.30 -19.65
CA ALA A 299 4.57 3.03 -19.40
C ALA A 299 4.96 1.59 -19.78
N GLY A 300 4.12 0.61 -19.41
CA GLY A 300 4.35 -0.80 -19.74
C GLY A 300 4.43 -1.04 -21.24
N GLN A 301 3.46 -0.51 -21.98
CA GLN A 301 3.40 -0.61 -23.43
C GLN A 301 4.62 0.06 -24.08
N TYR A 302 4.91 1.30 -23.68
CA TYR A 302 6.01 2.08 -24.24
C TYR A 302 7.38 1.41 -24.02
N LEU A 303 7.66 0.97 -22.80
CA LEU A 303 8.92 0.29 -22.48
C LEU A 303 9.06 -1.04 -23.24
N TYR A 304 7.96 -1.79 -23.38
CA TYR A 304 7.95 -3.06 -24.12
C TYR A 304 8.22 -2.84 -25.61
N GLU A 305 7.56 -1.89 -26.26
CA GLU A 305 7.79 -1.53 -27.67
C GLU A 305 9.23 -1.06 -27.93
N HIS A 306 9.87 -0.51 -26.90
CA HIS A 306 11.27 -0.10 -26.95
C HIS A 306 12.24 -1.17 -26.45
N GLY A 307 11.80 -2.44 -26.40
CA GLY A 307 12.67 -3.61 -26.19
C GLY A 307 13.10 -3.82 -24.73
N ILE A 308 12.34 -3.32 -23.76
CA ILE A 308 12.49 -3.70 -22.36
C ILE A 308 11.53 -4.85 -22.05
N LYS A 309 12.00 -5.87 -21.36
CA LYS A 309 11.14 -6.95 -20.90
C LYS A 309 10.29 -6.50 -19.71
N VAL A 310 9.02 -6.21 -19.97
CA VAL A 310 8.02 -5.85 -18.96
C VAL A 310 7.18 -7.07 -18.66
N LEU A 311 6.93 -7.38 -17.38
CA LEU A 311 6.09 -8.52 -16.98
C LEU A 311 4.63 -8.26 -17.34
N GLY A 312 3.91 -9.33 -17.69
CA GLY A 312 2.47 -9.26 -17.93
C GLY A 312 2.06 -8.71 -19.29
N GLU A 313 2.94 -8.72 -20.31
CA GLU A 313 2.65 -8.19 -21.65
C GLU A 313 1.37 -8.78 -22.28
N LYS A 314 1.14 -10.08 -22.12
CA LYS A 314 -0.05 -10.78 -22.65
C LYS A 314 -1.37 -10.34 -21.99
N LYS A 315 -1.29 -9.66 -20.84
CA LYS A 315 -2.42 -9.24 -20.00
C LYS A 315 -2.52 -7.70 -19.89
N GLY A 316 -1.83 -6.95 -20.78
CA GLY A 316 -1.79 -5.50 -20.76
C GLY A 316 -0.92 -4.93 -19.63
N PHE A 317 0.13 -5.67 -19.24
CA PHE A 317 1.16 -5.35 -18.27
C PHE A 317 0.70 -5.26 -16.82
N THR A 318 -0.41 -4.57 -16.54
CA THR A 318 -0.91 -4.40 -15.18
C THR A 318 -2.38 -3.96 -15.15
N ARG A 319 -3.06 -4.25 -14.05
CA ARG A 319 -4.34 -3.67 -13.66
C ARG A 319 -4.20 -2.81 -12.38
N SER A 320 -2.98 -2.62 -11.91
CA SER A 320 -2.68 -1.82 -10.72
C SER A 320 -1.89 -0.54 -11.05
N HIS A 321 -1.31 0.09 -10.05
CA HIS A 321 -0.41 1.23 -10.17
C HIS A 321 1.04 0.85 -10.46
N GLN A 322 1.35 -0.44 -10.54
CA GLN A 322 2.72 -0.95 -10.59
C GLN A 322 3.07 -1.54 -11.95
N LEU A 323 4.37 -1.50 -12.25
CA LEU A 323 5.01 -2.34 -13.25
C LEU A 323 6.18 -3.10 -12.63
N ALA A 324 6.48 -4.27 -13.17
CA ALA A 324 7.68 -5.03 -12.92
C ALA A 324 8.47 -5.20 -14.23
N ILE A 325 9.73 -4.83 -14.20
CA ILE A 325 10.62 -4.80 -15.38
C ILE A 325 11.80 -5.70 -15.12
N ASP A 326 12.09 -6.62 -16.07
CA ASP A 326 13.30 -7.43 -16.05
C ASP A 326 14.46 -6.65 -16.66
N VAL A 327 15.48 -6.39 -15.87
CA VAL A 327 16.66 -5.61 -16.25
C VAL A 327 17.97 -6.40 -16.13
N ARG A 328 17.91 -7.75 -16.16
CA ARG A 328 19.10 -8.62 -16.08
C ARG A 328 20.12 -8.30 -17.17
N GLU A 329 19.66 -8.07 -18.38
CA GLU A 329 20.52 -7.74 -19.53
C GLU A 329 21.25 -6.41 -19.37
N TYR A 330 20.79 -5.56 -18.44
CA TYR A 330 21.37 -4.24 -18.16
C TYR A 330 22.17 -4.20 -16.84
N GLY A 331 22.47 -5.38 -16.26
CA GLY A 331 23.26 -5.53 -15.04
C GLY A 331 22.47 -5.77 -13.76
N GLY A 332 21.16 -6.01 -13.88
CA GLY A 332 20.27 -6.35 -12.77
C GLY A 332 19.70 -5.15 -12.04
N GLY A 333 18.76 -5.44 -11.14
CA GLY A 333 17.97 -4.43 -10.47
C GLY A 333 18.79 -3.46 -9.61
N LYS A 334 19.84 -3.95 -8.94
CA LYS A 334 20.71 -3.11 -8.09
C LYS A 334 21.41 -2.01 -8.90
N LYS A 335 22.02 -2.40 -10.02
CA LYS A 335 22.74 -1.45 -10.89
C LYS A 335 21.77 -0.44 -11.50
N VAL A 336 20.71 -0.93 -12.13
CA VAL A 336 19.75 -0.08 -12.84
C VAL A 336 19.06 0.90 -11.91
N ALA A 337 18.65 0.46 -10.71
CA ALA A 337 18.03 1.36 -9.73
C ALA A 337 19.00 2.47 -9.29
N LYS A 338 20.29 2.15 -9.11
CA LYS A 338 21.33 3.14 -8.78
C LYS A 338 21.57 4.13 -9.91
N ASP A 339 21.69 3.66 -11.16
CA ASP A 339 21.89 4.51 -12.31
C ASP A 339 20.71 5.48 -12.53
N LEU A 340 19.48 5.00 -12.32
CA LEU A 340 18.28 5.85 -12.36
C LEU A 340 18.24 6.85 -11.22
N GLU A 341 18.64 6.49 -10.01
CA GLU A 341 18.75 7.41 -8.87
C GLU A 341 19.75 8.53 -9.17
N GLU A 342 20.90 8.22 -9.78
CA GLU A 342 21.87 9.24 -10.22
C GLU A 342 21.29 10.21 -11.26
N ALA A 343 20.28 9.76 -12.02
CA ALA A 343 19.50 10.60 -12.93
C ALA A 343 18.26 11.25 -12.28
N ASN A 344 18.12 11.22 -10.96
CA ASN A 344 16.97 11.71 -10.21
C ASN A 344 15.63 11.01 -10.54
N ILE A 345 15.67 9.78 -11.00
CA ILE A 345 14.50 8.91 -11.19
C ILE A 345 14.53 7.82 -10.10
N ILE A 346 13.62 7.90 -9.14
CA ILE A 346 13.65 7.07 -7.94
C ILE A 346 12.78 5.84 -8.11
N VAL A 347 13.40 4.68 -8.12
CA VAL A 347 12.76 3.36 -8.24
C VAL A 347 13.29 2.41 -7.18
N ASN A 348 12.68 1.22 -7.01
CA ASN A 348 13.28 0.18 -6.18
C ASN A 348 13.66 -1.08 -6.99
N LYS A 349 14.80 -1.67 -6.64
CA LYS A 349 15.11 -3.03 -7.06
C LYS A 349 14.10 -4.01 -6.49
N ASN A 350 13.73 -5.04 -7.24
CA ASN A 350 12.69 -5.98 -6.82
C ASN A 350 12.97 -7.38 -7.37
N LEU A 351 12.78 -8.41 -6.54
CA LEU A 351 12.73 -9.79 -7.01
C LEU A 351 11.55 -9.97 -7.95
N LEU A 352 11.76 -10.69 -9.03
CA LEU A 352 10.71 -11.11 -9.93
C LEU A 352 10.26 -12.54 -9.59
N PRO A 353 9.05 -12.97 -9.98
CA PRO A 353 8.49 -14.26 -9.57
C PRO A 353 9.33 -15.51 -9.91
N TYR A 354 10.27 -15.38 -10.82
CA TYR A 354 11.21 -16.44 -11.22
C TYR A 354 12.62 -16.27 -10.64
N ASP A 355 12.84 -15.29 -9.77
CA ASP A 355 14.14 -15.10 -9.12
C ASP A 355 14.30 -16.06 -7.94
N ASP A 356 15.55 -16.48 -7.70
CA ASP A 356 15.91 -17.13 -6.44
C ASP A 356 15.75 -16.13 -5.28
N GLN A 357 15.02 -16.53 -4.25
CA GLN A 357 14.79 -15.74 -3.02
C GLN A 357 16.08 -15.30 -2.33
N ASN A 358 17.18 -16.05 -2.51
CA ASN A 358 18.46 -15.71 -1.94
C ASN A 358 19.18 -14.57 -2.67
N ASN A 359 18.75 -14.25 -3.91
CA ASN A 359 19.35 -13.18 -4.72
C ASN A 359 18.77 -11.79 -4.45
N ARG A 360 18.52 -11.46 -3.18
CA ARG A 360 17.98 -10.14 -2.78
C ARG A 360 18.97 -8.99 -2.98
N GLU A 361 20.25 -9.28 -3.06
CA GLU A 361 21.29 -8.27 -3.26
C GLU A 361 21.23 -7.63 -4.65
N ASN A 362 21.10 -8.46 -5.70
CA ASN A 362 20.97 -8.02 -7.08
C ASN A 362 19.84 -8.77 -7.80
N PRO A 363 18.57 -8.46 -7.49
CA PRO A 363 17.43 -9.10 -8.13
C PRO A 363 17.37 -8.81 -9.63
N SER A 364 16.64 -9.63 -10.36
CA SER A 364 16.49 -9.46 -11.83
C SER A 364 15.77 -8.19 -12.23
N GLY A 365 14.93 -7.64 -11.35
CA GLY A 365 14.00 -6.60 -11.71
C GLY A 365 14.09 -5.31 -10.92
N ILE A 366 13.37 -4.33 -11.46
CA ILE A 366 12.94 -3.13 -10.75
C ILE A 366 11.42 -3.06 -10.74
N ARG A 367 10.86 -2.44 -9.69
CA ARG A 367 9.43 -2.14 -9.57
C ARG A 367 9.22 -0.65 -9.71
N LEU A 368 8.22 -0.27 -10.51
CA LEU A 368 7.78 1.11 -10.70
C LEU A 368 6.37 1.29 -10.14
N GLY A 369 6.08 2.47 -9.62
CA GLY A 369 4.75 2.87 -9.17
C GLY A 369 4.37 4.25 -9.69
N PHE A 370 3.16 4.40 -10.20
CA PHE A 370 2.73 5.60 -10.94
C PHE A 370 1.78 6.51 -10.15
N GLN A 371 1.52 6.23 -8.89
CA GLN A 371 0.58 7.01 -8.06
C GLN A 371 1.07 8.44 -7.74
N ASP A 372 2.39 8.62 -7.50
CA ASP A 372 2.97 9.94 -7.18
C ASP A 372 2.95 10.86 -8.42
N VAL A 373 3.52 10.39 -9.54
CA VAL A 373 3.56 11.18 -10.79
C VAL A 373 2.15 11.51 -11.30
N THR A 374 1.20 10.56 -11.18
CA THR A 374 -0.20 10.82 -11.54
C THR A 374 -0.79 11.92 -10.67
N ARG A 375 -0.53 11.90 -9.37
CA ARG A 375 -1.01 12.92 -8.44
C ARG A 375 -0.39 14.29 -8.70
N ARG A 376 0.77 14.35 -9.31
CA ARG A 376 1.39 15.58 -9.81
C ARG A 376 0.82 16.05 -11.14
N GLY A 377 0.02 15.23 -11.81
CA GLY A 377 -0.70 15.58 -13.02
C GLY A 377 -0.13 15.00 -14.31
N PHE A 378 0.83 14.07 -14.23
CA PHE A 378 1.32 13.36 -15.40
C PHE A 378 0.20 12.60 -16.10
N ARG A 379 0.20 12.67 -17.42
CA ARG A 379 -0.67 11.94 -18.34
C ARG A 379 0.18 10.98 -19.18
N GLU A 380 -0.47 10.19 -20.01
CA GLU A 380 0.17 9.14 -20.81
C GLU A 380 1.36 9.68 -21.64
N SER A 381 1.23 10.84 -22.29
CA SER A 381 2.32 11.47 -23.05
C SER A 381 3.51 11.89 -22.19
N ASP A 382 3.26 12.35 -20.96
CA ASP A 382 4.33 12.72 -20.03
C ASP A 382 5.05 11.49 -19.52
N ILE A 383 4.32 10.38 -19.37
CA ILE A 383 4.88 9.08 -19.00
C ILE A 383 5.78 8.52 -20.12
N GLU A 384 5.37 8.65 -21.39
CA GLU A 384 6.20 8.27 -22.53
C GLU A 384 7.53 9.04 -22.51
N HIS A 385 7.49 10.35 -22.31
CA HIS A 385 8.70 11.16 -22.20
C HIS A 385 9.57 10.76 -21.00
N LEU A 386 8.98 10.46 -19.84
CA LEU A 386 9.72 9.91 -18.71
C LEU A 386 10.36 8.55 -19.04
N CYS A 387 9.65 7.69 -19.76
CA CYS A 387 10.19 6.40 -20.21
C CYS A 387 11.37 6.57 -21.17
N ASP A 388 11.38 7.58 -22.06
CA ASP A 388 12.53 7.90 -22.91
C ASP A 388 13.78 8.24 -22.10
N LEU A 389 13.62 9.08 -21.06
CA LEU A 389 14.72 9.40 -20.15
C LEU A 389 15.23 8.14 -19.44
N MET A 390 14.33 7.30 -18.95
CA MET A 390 14.69 6.02 -18.32
C MET A 390 15.44 5.10 -19.29
N LEU A 391 14.92 4.94 -20.51
CA LEU A 391 15.53 4.11 -21.56
C LEU A 391 16.95 4.58 -21.93
N SER A 392 17.18 5.89 -21.97
CA SER A 392 18.49 6.45 -22.27
C SER A 392 19.54 6.06 -21.22
N VAL A 393 19.13 5.98 -19.94
CA VAL A 393 19.97 5.52 -18.82
C VAL A 393 20.12 3.99 -18.85
N ILE A 394 19.01 3.26 -18.87
CA ILE A 394 19.01 1.78 -18.80
C ILE A 394 19.85 1.16 -19.92
N LYS A 395 19.71 1.67 -21.13
CA LYS A 395 20.45 1.18 -22.31
C LYS A 395 21.87 1.77 -22.45
N GLY A 396 22.30 2.60 -21.49
CA GLY A 396 23.62 3.22 -21.50
C GLY A 396 23.87 4.18 -22.68
N LYS A 397 22.80 4.75 -23.25
CA LYS A 397 22.93 5.71 -24.38
C LYS A 397 23.40 7.08 -23.88
N ARG A 398 23.06 7.44 -22.67
CA ARG A 398 23.48 8.67 -21.99
C ARG A 398 23.92 8.36 -20.55
N LYS A 399 24.85 9.15 -20.03
CA LYS A 399 25.26 9.03 -18.62
C LYS A 399 24.13 9.54 -17.72
N PRO A 400 23.91 8.93 -16.54
CA PRO A 400 22.87 9.39 -15.60
C PRO A 400 22.95 10.89 -15.28
N ALA A 401 24.14 11.42 -15.04
CA ALA A 401 24.35 12.84 -14.76
C ALA A 401 23.91 13.78 -15.90
N GLU A 402 23.97 13.32 -17.16
CA GLU A 402 23.52 14.10 -18.33
C GLU A 402 21.98 14.10 -18.44
N VAL A 403 21.33 13.04 -17.98
CA VAL A 403 19.87 12.89 -17.99
C VAL A 403 19.22 13.63 -16.82
N ARG A 404 19.96 13.81 -15.73
CA ARG A 404 19.47 14.48 -14.50
C ARG A 404 18.86 15.85 -14.79
N GLU A 405 19.50 16.69 -15.59
CA GLU A 405 19.00 18.04 -15.88
C GLU A 405 17.66 17.98 -16.62
N ASP A 406 17.48 17.03 -17.54
CA ASP A 406 16.22 16.84 -18.26
C ASP A 406 15.12 16.34 -17.31
N VAL A 407 15.47 15.46 -16.35
CA VAL A 407 14.53 14.98 -15.32
C VAL A 407 14.10 16.13 -14.42
N ILE A 408 15.02 16.99 -13.98
CA ILE A 408 14.70 18.18 -13.19
C ILE A 408 13.83 19.15 -14.00
N ALA A 409 14.12 19.35 -15.28
CA ALA A 409 13.34 20.20 -16.16
C ALA A 409 11.91 19.65 -16.36
N LEU A 410 11.77 18.35 -16.56
CA LEU A 410 10.46 17.69 -16.63
C LEU A 410 9.73 17.82 -15.30
N ARG A 411 10.39 17.53 -14.18
CA ARG A 411 9.79 17.60 -12.84
C ARG A 411 9.24 19.00 -12.50
N LYS A 412 9.94 20.07 -12.91
CA LYS A 412 9.52 21.46 -12.69
C LYS A 412 8.21 21.83 -13.39
N GLN A 413 7.78 21.11 -14.42
CA GLN A 413 6.50 21.36 -15.09
C GLN A 413 5.31 20.89 -14.25
N PHE A 414 5.53 20.05 -13.24
CA PHE A 414 4.50 19.40 -12.42
C PHE A 414 4.61 19.79 -10.94
N ASN A 415 4.58 21.09 -10.65
CA ASN A 415 4.79 21.63 -9.29
C ASN A 415 3.53 21.67 -8.43
N THR A 416 2.35 21.36 -9.01
CA THR A 416 1.08 21.35 -8.29
C THR A 416 0.62 19.93 -8.02
N ILE A 417 -0.07 19.74 -6.90
CA ILE A 417 -0.73 18.47 -6.58
C ILE A 417 -2.14 18.51 -7.19
N LYS A 418 -2.46 17.52 -8.02
CA LYS A 418 -3.79 17.34 -8.63
C LYS A 418 -4.62 16.34 -7.81
N TYR A 419 -5.91 16.25 -8.10
CA TYR A 419 -6.83 15.29 -7.48
C TYR A 419 -6.90 15.41 -5.96
N GLY A 420 -7.01 16.63 -5.45
CA GLY A 420 -7.19 16.92 -4.03
C GLY A 420 -7.37 18.42 -3.80
N PHE A 421 -7.80 18.77 -2.62
CA PHE A 421 -8.03 20.17 -2.25
C PHE A 421 -6.73 20.83 -1.80
N ASN A 422 -6.60 22.13 -2.08
CA ASN A 422 -5.44 22.94 -1.69
C ASN A 422 -5.54 23.45 -0.24
N SER A 423 -6.75 23.50 0.32
CA SER A 423 -6.98 23.89 1.72
C SER A 423 -8.20 23.16 2.28
N ILE A 424 -8.37 23.24 3.60
CA ILE A 424 -9.57 22.74 4.30
C ILE A 424 -10.79 23.57 3.89
N GLU A 425 -10.66 24.89 3.75
CA GLU A 425 -11.75 25.78 3.33
C GLU A 425 -12.26 25.42 1.94
N GLU A 426 -11.36 25.16 0.98
CA GLU A 426 -11.75 24.70 -0.36
C GLU A 426 -12.54 23.38 -0.30
N ALA A 427 -12.08 22.44 0.54
CA ALA A 427 -12.79 21.18 0.73
C ALA A 427 -14.16 21.36 1.36
N MET A 428 -14.28 22.20 2.40
CA MET A 428 -15.56 22.48 3.05
C MET A 428 -16.55 23.14 2.07
N LYS A 429 -16.11 24.17 1.35
CA LYS A 429 -16.94 24.84 0.34
C LYS A 429 -17.46 23.87 -0.71
N TYR A 430 -16.60 23.02 -1.27
CA TYR A 430 -17.01 21.99 -2.23
C TYR A 430 -18.11 21.06 -1.68
N LEU A 431 -17.98 20.63 -0.43
CA LEU A 431 -18.94 19.74 0.22
C LEU A 431 -20.27 20.44 0.54
N GLU A 432 -20.26 21.74 0.86
CA GLU A 432 -21.45 22.54 1.06
C GLU A 432 -22.22 22.77 -0.23
N GLU A 433 -21.51 23.00 -1.35
CA GLU A 433 -22.10 23.18 -2.68
C GLU A 433 -22.63 21.88 -3.32
N ALA A 434 -22.12 20.72 -2.87
CA ALA A 434 -22.52 19.39 -3.38
C ALA A 434 -23.77 18.79 -2.69
N ASN A 435 -24.23 19.39 -1.58
CA ASN A 435 -25.45 19.02 -0.84
C ASN A 435 -26.61 19.97 -1.17
#